data_669849e8fe3bb3dfa10f2060576e1e0f
#
_entry.id   669849e8fe3bb3dfa10f2060576e1e0f
#
_cell.length_a   1.000
_cell.length_b   1.000
_cell.length_c   1.000
_cell.angle_alpha   90.00
_cell.angle_beta   90.00
_cell.angle_gamma   90.00
#
_symmetry.space_group_name_H-M   'P 1'
#
loop_
_entity.id
_entity.type
_entity.pdbx_description
1 polymer ?
#
loop_
_entity_poly.entity_id
_entity_poly.type
_entity_poly.pdbx_seq_one_letter_code
_entity_poly.pdbx_strand_id
1 'polypeptide(L)'
;NHEWGKWRGWERGITHVDLIEPRLRTLVGRQLAWSPSTGKKGIEAEVTKIPIVENKEQFSQWLETVKGKFVLVSQKEITGRTDSQWEEYATDESFEKMKKTRDELTDQWYNSLRNTGYGYRDINSAIENAGAVGLISSRWSKAFGANKVFSAGTEKIPNVDLNLEDYTMLYRLVENNQKPILKVVATSKEHGDVPTFNTIGMIKGVEKPDEYVILSAHFDSWDGGQGLSLIHI
;
A
#
# COMPACT_ATOMS: atom_id res chain seq x y z
N ASN A 1 4.54 13.65 -29.44
CA ASN A 1 3.77 13.47 -28.21
C ASN A 1 2.35 14.02 -28.40
N HIS A 2 1.37 13.28 -27.97
CA HIS A 2 -0.03 13.68 -27.99
C HIS A 2 -0.46 13.96 -26.54
N GLU A 3 -0.77 15.20 -26.21
CA GLU A 3 -1.33 15.57 -24.91
C GLU A 3 -2.77 15.04 -24.83
N TRP A 4 -3.07 14.23 -23.83
CA TRP A 4 -4.40 13.69 -23.64
C TRP A 4 -5.16 14.31 -22.44
N GLY A 5 -4.44 15.07 -21.61
CA GLY A 5 -5.04 15.76 -20.48
C GLY A 5 -4.02 16.29 -19.48
N LYS A 6 -4.52 16.59 -18.29
CA LYS A 6 -3.69 17.02 -17.16
C LYS A 6 -3.91 16.09 -15.99
N TRP A 7 -2.89 15.93 -15.18
CA TRP A 7 -2.94 15.11 -13.97
C TRP A 7 -2.20 15.78 -12.83
N ARG A 8 -2.56 15.43 -11.61
CA ARG A 8 -1.92 15.93 -10.40
C ARG A 8 -0.44 15.55 -10.36
N GLY A 9 0.44 16.54 -10.52
CA GLY A 9 1.88 16.36 -10.42
C GLY A 9 2.32 16.22 -8.98
N TRP A 10 3.15 15.21 -8.69
CA TRP A 10 3.63 14.93 -7.35
C TRP A 10 5.04 14.35 -7.39
N GLU A 11 5.85 14.75 -6.42
CA GLU A 11 7.24 14.32 -6.31
C GLU A 11 7.48 13.79 -4.90
N ARG A 12 8.04 12.57 -4.79
CA ARG A 12 8.43 11.98 -3.51
C ARG A 12 9.75 12.56 -3.07
N GLY A 13 9.82 13.00 -1.82
CA GLY A 13 11.05 13.34 -1.14
C GLY A 13 11.61 12.17 -0.31
N ILE A 14 12.00 12.46 0.92
CA ILE A 14 12.52 11.46 1.85
C ILE A 14 11.37 10.66 2.47
N THR A 15 11.56 9.35 2.60
CA THR A 15 10.76 8.50 3.48
C THR A 15 11.69 7.85 4.50
N HIS A 16 11.48 8.13 5.77
CA HIS A 16 12.21 7.54 6.88
C HIS A 16 11.23 7.14 7.97
N VAL A 17 11.33 5.93 8.46
CA VAL A 17 10.42 5.35 9.45
C VAL A 17 11.25 4.69 10.55
N ASP A 18 11.08 5.15 11.77
CA ASP A 18 11.70 4.55 12.95
C ASP A 18 10.63 4.02 13.90
N LEU A 19 10.81 2.80 14.36
CA LEU A 19 10.20 2.31 15.58
C LEU A 19 10.97 2.94 16.75
N ILE A 20 10.27 3.68 17.60
CA ILE A 20 10.86 4.33 18.79
C ILE A 20 10.69 3.43 20.01
N GLU A 21 9.48 2.93 20.21
CA GLU A 21 9.15 1.99 21.30
C GLU A 21 8.57 0.70 20.73
N PRO A 22 8.89 -0.49 21.30
CA PRO A 22 9.62 -0.74 22.55
C PRO A 22 11.17 -0.74 22.41
N ARG A 23 11.69 -0.52 21.22
CA ARG A 23 13.14 -0.42 20.94
C ARG A 23 13.39 0.39 19.67
N LEU A 24 14.46 1.15 19.66
CA LEU A 24 14.83 1.91 18.46
C LEU A 24 15.26 0.97 17.31
N ARG A 25 14.58 1.13 16.16
CA ARG A 25 14.90 0.41 14.93
C ARG A 25 14.36 1.17 13.71
N THR A 26 15.20 1.39 12.72
CA THR A 26 14.78 1.89 11.42
C THR A 26 14.07 0.78 10.63
N LEU A 27 12.91 1.11 10.06
CA LEU A 27 12.06 0.23 9.27
C LEU A 27 12.19 0.57 7.79
N VAL A 28 12.09 -0.46 6.94
CA VAL A 28 12.12 -0.27 5.49
C VAL A 28 10.72 0.10 4.99
N GLY A 29 10.57 1.34 4.53
CA GLY A 29 9.30 1.85 4.07
C GLY A 29 9.41 2.88 2.95
N ARG A 30 8.31 3.09 2.25
CA ARG A 30 8.19 4.05 1.15
C ARG A 30 6.85 4.78 1.21
N GLN A 31 6.88 6.10 1.11
CA GLN A 31 5.68 6.92 0.97
C GLN A 31 4.96 6.56 -0.32
N LEU A 32 3.66 6.32 -0.28
CA LEU A 32 2.85 6.05 -1.46
C LEU A 32 2.73 7.30 -2.34
N ALA A 33 2.52 7.09 -3.64
CA ALA A 33 2.35 8.19 -4.58
C ALA A 33 1.13 9.04 -4.20
N TRP A 34 1.23 10.36 -4.39
CA TRP A 34 0.24 11.38 -3.99
C TRP A 34 -0.14 11.40 -2.50
N SER A 35 0.66 10.76 -1.66
CA SER A 35 0.50 10.83 -0.21
C SER A 35 0.91 12.22 0.29
N PRO A 36 0.13 12.83 1.20
CA PRO A 36 0.52 14.06 1.88
C PRO A 36 1.84 13.93 2.63
N SER A 37 2.55 15.05 2.77
CA SER A 37 3.79 15.16 3.52
C SER A 37 3.54 15.19 5.02
N THR A 38 4.45 14.59 5.82
CA THR A 38 4.51 14.83 7.28
C THR A 38 5.14 16.16 7.65
N GLY A 39 5.73 16.86 6.65
CA GLY A 39 6.69 17.93 6.89
C GLY A 39 8.06 17.39 7.36
N LYS A 40 9.04 18.31 7.47
CA LYS A 40 10.45 17.93 7.78
C LYS A 40 10.65 17.40 9.20
N LYS A 41 9.79 17.77 10.15
CA LYS A 41 9.89 17.30 11.55
C LYS A 41 9.38 15.87 11.72
N GLY A 42 8.54 15.41 10.78
CA GLY A 42 7.87 14.13 10.89
C GLY A 42 6.73 14.14 11.91
N ILE A 43 6.14 12.97 12.09
CA ILE A 43 5.07 12.69 13.06
C ILE A 43 5.54 11.53 13.94
N GLU A 44 5.37 11.67 15.25
CA GLU A 44 5.63 10.61 16.22
C GLU A 44 4.32 10.27 16.93
N ALA A 45 3.92 8.99 16.88
CA ALA A 45 2.65 8.56 17.44
C ALA A 45 2.61 7.05 17.72
N GLU A 46 1.69 6.65 18.59
CA GLU A 46 1.33 5.25 18.84
C GLU A 46 0.72 4.63 17.57
N VAL A 47 0.95 3.33 17.41
CA VAL A 47 0.39 2.55 16.31
C VAL A 47 -0.79 1.71 16.80
N THR A 48 -1.88 1.72 16.04
CA THR A 48 -2.99 0.77 16.17
C THR A 48 -3.24 0.03 14.85
N LYS A 49 -4.20 -0.89 14.83
CA LYS A 49 -4.56 -1.62 13.62
C LYS A 49 -6.08 -1.65 13.43
N ILE A 50 -6.53 -1.84 12.19
CA ILE A 50 -7.95 -2.14 11.95
C ILE A 50 -8.28 -3.46 12.65
N PRO A 51 -9.33 -3.50 13.49
CA PRO A 51 -9.79 -4.75 14.12
C PRO A 51 -10.55 -5.64 13.13
N ILE A 52 -10.70 -6.90 13.47
CA ILE A 52 -11.72 -7.74 12.86
C ILE A 52 -13.06 -7.37 13.51
N VAL A 53 -14.02 -6.95 12.70
CA VAL A 53 -15.34 -6.52 13.16
C VAL A 53 -16.46 -7.35 12.54
N GLU A 54 -17.54 -7.52 13.26
CA GLU A 54 -18.72 -8.27 12.86
C GLU A 54 -19.83 -7.35 12.31
N ASN A 55 -19.76 -6.05 12.62
CA ASN A 55 -20.75 -5.06 12.23
C ASN A 55 -20.19 -3.64 12.22
N LYS A 56 -20.99 -2.72 11.67
CA LYS A 56 -20.63 -1.30 11.54
C LYS A 56 -20.46 -0.59 12.88
N GLU A 57 -21.23 -1.00 13.89
CA GLU A 57 -21.19 -0.38 15.23
C GLU A 57 -19.85 -0.60 15.88
N GLN A 58 -19.30 -1.81 15.81
CA GLN A 58 -17.96 -2.13 16.34
C GLN A 58 -16.88 -1.30 15.63
N PHE A 59 -17.00 -1.14 14.31
CA PHE A 59 -16.05 -0.31 13.56
C PHE A 59 -16.16 1.17 13.95
N SER A 60 -17.38 1.69 14.10
CA SER A 60 -17.61 3.07 14.53
C SER A 60 -17.05 3.35 15.92
N GLN A 61 -17.23 2.45 16.87
CA GLN A 61 -16.63 2.55 18.22
C GLN A 61 -15.10 2.54 18.16
N TRP A 62 -14.52 1.67 17.33
CA TRP A 62 -13.07 1.64 17.15
C TRP A 62 -12.55 2.95 16.52
N LEU A 63 -13.26 3.55 15.57
CA LEU A 63 -12.86 4.83 14.97
C LEU A 63 -12.68 5.96 16.01
N GLU A 64 -13.42 5.92 17.12
CA GLU A 64 -13.26 6.90 18.22
C GLU A 64 -11.88 6.79 18.91
N THR A 65 -11.20 5.65 18.75
CA THR A 65 -9.90 5.36 19.41
C THR A 65 -8.67 5.70 18.56
N VAL A 66 -8.84 6.04 17.26
CA VAL A 66 -7.72 6.20 16.32
C VAL A 66 -7.11 7.61 16.31
N LYS A 67 -7.76 8.57 16.96
CA LYS A 67 -7.29 9.96 16.98
C LYS A 67 -5.85 10.05 17.49
N GLY A 68 -5.00 10.70 16.71
CA GLY A 68 -3.60 10.89 17.06
C GLY A 68 -2.71 9.65 16.87
N LYS A 69 -3.18 8.59 16.21
CA LYS A 69 -2.43 7.34 16.02
C LYS A 69 -2.13 7.07 14.55
N PHE A 70 -1.06 6.31 14.30
CA PHE A 70 -0.88 5.61 13.04
C PHE A 70 -1.76 4.36 13.02
N VAL A 71 -2.33 4.06 11.85
CA VAL A 71 -3.22 2.90 11.68
C VAL A 71 -2.64 1.91 10.67
N LEU A 72 -2.45 0.65 11.07
CA LEU A 72 -2.11 -0.45 10.18
C LEU A 72 -3.36 -0.87 9.40
N VAL A 73 -3.31 -0.78 8.06
CA VAL A 73 -4.48 -0.95 7.18
C VAL A 73 -4.41 -2.15 6.24
N SER A 74 -3.37 -2.97 6.33
CA SER A 74 -3.27 -4.23 5.59
C SER A 74 -3.52 -5.43 6.49
N GLN A 75 -3.96 -6.54 5.89
CA GLN A 75 -4.04 -7.81 6.62
C GLN A 75 -2.66 -8.27 7.08
N LYS A 76 -2.63 -9.13 8.08
CA LYS A 76 -1.42 -9.82 8.53
C LYS A 76 -1.13 -11.01 7.62
N GLU A 77 0.09 -11.09 7.13
CA GLU A 77 0.58 -12.29 6.47
C GLU A 77 1.16 -13.29 7.47
N ILE A 78 0.92 -14.59 7.23
CA ILE A 78 1.39 -15.66 8.11
C ILE A 78 2.83 -16.09 7.81
N THR A 79 3.31 -15.81 6.61
CA THR A 79 4.65 -16.16 6.16
C THR A 79 5.13 -15.21 5.09
N GLY A 80 6.42 -14.90 5.07
CA GLY A 80 7.12 -14.17 4.00
C GLY A 80 7.75 -15.08 2.95
N ARG A 81 7.57 -16.40 3.04
CA ARG A 81 8.00 -17.32 1.99
C ARG A 81 7.11 -17.24 0.78
N THR A 82 7.72 -17.24 -0.40
CA THR A 82 7.01 -17.32 -1.67
C THR A 82 6.39 -18.72 -1.88
N ASP A 83 5.34 -18.78 -2.70
CA ASP A 83 4.68 -20.05 -2.97
C ASP A 83 5.64 -21.05 -3.66
N SER A 84 6.53 -20.58 -4.56
CA SER A 84 7.57 -21.42 -5.18
C SER A 84 8.54 -22.05 -4.16
N GLN A 85 8.87 -21.33 -3.08
CA GLN A 85 9.69 -21.92 -2.02
C GLN A 85 8.94 -22.90 -1.14
N TRP A 86 7.63 -22.71 -0.97
CA TRP A 86 6.80 -23.71 -0.32
C TRP A 86 6.70 -24.96 -1.14
N GLU A 87 6.52 -24.87 -2.48
CA GLU A 87 6.52 -26.01 -3.40
C GLU A 87 7.84 -26.77 -3.36
N GLU A 88 8.97 -26.07 -3.30
CA GLU A 88 10.29 -26.69 -3.37
C GLU A 88 10.72 -27.36 -2.06
N TYR A 89 10.38 -26.78 -0.90
CA TYR A 89 10.98 -27.17 0.39
C TYR A 89 9.99 -27.69 1.43
N ALA A 90 8.70 -27.57 1.23
CA ALA A 90 7.70 -28.07 2.18
C ALA A 90 7.21 -29.47 1.76
N THR A 91 6.62 -30.19 2.71
CA THR A 91 5.77 -31.33 2.38
C THR A 91 4.45 -30.81 1.80
N ASP A 92 3.81 -31.60 0.92
CA ASP A 92 2.51 -31.27 0.33
C ASP A 92 1.48 -30.92 1.40
N GLU A 93 1.42 -31.69 2.48
CA GLU A 93 0.51 -31.43 3.62
C GLU A 93 0.76 -30.07 4.27
N SER A 94 2.02 -29.70 4.49
CA SER A 94 2.39 -28.41 5.09
C SER A 94 2.06 -27.24 4.17
N PHE A 95 2.27 -27.41 2.88
CA PHE A 95 1.97 -26.39 1.88
C PHE A 95 0.45 -26.18 1.75
N GLU A 96 -0.33 -27.26 1.65
CA GLU A 96 -1.79 -27.17 1.61
C GLU A 96 -2.37 -26.54 2.89
N LYS A 97 -1.85 -26.90 4.06
CA LYS A 97 -2.24 -26.28 5.33
C LYS A 97 -1.94 -24.78 5.33
N MET A 98 -0.77 -24.36 4.85
CA MET A 98 -0.41 -22.94 4.75
C MET A 98 -1.35 -22.20 3.81
N LYS A 99 -1.65 -22.73 2.61
CA LYS A 99 -2.58 -22.11 1.66
C LYS A 99 -3.97 -21.95 2.31
N LYS A 100 -4.50 -23.01 2.87
CA LYS A 100 -5.82 -22.98 3.55
C LYS A 100 -5.87 -21.93 4.65
N THR A 101 -4.85 -21.86 5.52
CA THR A 101 -4.79 -20.86 6.59
C THR A 101 -4.73 -19.44 6.03
N ARG A 102 -3.97 -19.21 4.95
CA ARG A 102 -3.90 -17.91 4.28
C ARG A 102 -5.26 -17.49 3.70
N ASP A 103 -5.94 -18.42 3.05
CA ASP A 103 -7.26 -18.17 2.47
C ASP A 103 -8.30 -17.84 3.56
N GLU A 104 -8.35 -18.62 4.63
CA GLU A 104 -9.22 -18.37 5.78
C GLU A 104 -9.00 -16.97 6.39
N LEU A 105 -7.75 -16.56 6.59
CA LEU A 105 -7.41 -15.23 7.11
C LEU A 105 -7.78 -14.12 6.12
N THR A 106 -7.59 -14.37 4.84
CA THR A 106 -7.96 -13.44 3.77
C THR A 106 -9.47 -13.24 3.73
N ASP A 107 -10.23 -14.32 3.78
CA ASP A 107 -11.70 -14.28 3.83
C ASP A 107 -12.20 -13.57 5.09
N GLN A 108 -11.62 -13.85 6.24
CA GLN A 108 -11.95 -13.17 7.48
C GLN A 108 -11.69 -11.67 7.37
N TRP A 109 -10.53 -11.26 6.82
CA TRP A 109 -10.18 -9.87 6.61
C TRP A 109 -11.18 -9.16 5.70
N TYR A 110 -11.46 -9.70 4.51
CA TYR A 110 -12.39 -9.07 3.58
C TYR A 110 -13.84 -9.08 4.09
N ASN A 111 -14.26 -10.12 4.81
CA ASN A 111 -15.56 -10.13 5.48
C ASN A 111 -15.65 -9.00 6.51
N SER A 112 -14.61 -8.85 7.34
CA SER A 112 -14.54 -7.76 8.32
C SER A 112 -14.59 -6.38 7.64
N LEU A 113 -13.87 -6.17 6.54
CA LEU A 113 -13.93 -4.90 5.80
C LEU A 113 -15.34 -4.63 5.25
N ARG A 114 -16.05 -5.64 4.75
CA ARG A 114 -17.47 -5.50 4.34
C ARG A 114 -18.38 -5.13 5.52
N ASN A 115 -18.13 -5.70 6.67
CA ASN A 115 -18.91 -5.45 7.89
C ASN A 115 -18.73 -4.03 8.45
N THR A 116 -17.69 -3.29 8.05
CA THR A 116 -17.51 -1.88 8.45
C THR A 116 -18.65 -0.98 7.99
N GLY A 117 -19.39 -1.38 6.95
CA GLY A 117 -20.43 -0.57 6.31
C GLY A 117 -19.87 0.55 5.40
N TYR A 118 -18.56 0.59 5.16
CA TYR A 118 -17.90 1.49 4.21
C TYR A 118 -17.48 0.74 2.96
N GLY A 119 -17.45 1.44 1.82
CA GLY A 119 -16.79 0.94 0.63
C GLY A 119 -15.29 0.77 0.88
N TYR A 120 -14.65 -0.16 0.19
CA TYR A 120 -13.21 -0.45 0.40
C TYR A 120 -12.31 0.81 0.30
N ARG A 121 -12.65 1.73 -0.60
CA ARG A 121 -11.91 3.00 -0.75
C ARG A 121 -12.24 4.02 0.33
N ASP A 122 -13.41 3.92 0.95
CA ASP A 122 -13.91 4.90 1.91
C ASP A 122 -13.41 4.64 3.33
N ILE A 123 -12.94 3.41 3.63
CA ILE A 123 -12.39 3.05 4.94
C ILE A 123 -11.21 3.95 5.31
N ASN A 124 -10.29 4.20 4.37
CA ASN A 124 -9.14 5.07 4.61
C ASN A 124 -9.57 6.50 4.93
N SER A 125 -10.56 7.02 4.19
CA SER A 125 -11.14 8.34 4.43
C SER A 125 -11.88 8.41 5.78
N ALA A 126 -12.57 7.34 6.19
CA ALA A 126 -13.20 7.26 7.50
C ALA A 126 -12.17 7.32 8.64
N ILE A 127 -11.06 6.60 8.52
CA ILE A 127 -9.95 6.61 9.49
C ILE A 127 -9.28 7.99 9.53
N GLU A 128 -9.03 8.60 8.36
CA GLU A 128 -8.49 9.95 8.25
C GLU A 128 -9.39 10.98 8.94
N ASN A 129 -10.70 10.95 8.66
CA ASN A 129 -11.68 11.86 9.25
C ASN A 129 -11.88 11.63 10.76
N ALA A 130 -11.62 10.43 11.25
CA ALA A 130 -11.62 10.12 12.69
C ALA A 130 -10.38 10.68 13.42
N GLY A 131 -9.44 11.29 12.69
CA GLY A 131 -8.29 11.99 13.27
C GLY A 131 -7.04 11.15 13.44
N ALA A 132 -6.91 10.04 12.72
CA ALA A 132 -5.63 9.33 12.58
C ALA A 132 -4.56 10.28 12.01
N VAL A 133 -3.28 10.04 12.34
CA VAL A 133 -2.16 10.89 11.89
C VAL A 133 -1.42 10.32 10.70
N GLY A 134 -1.72 9.10 10.30
CA GLY A 134 -1.17 8.46 9.10
C GLY A 134 -1.61 7.01 8.98
N LEU A 135 -1.52 6.49 7.76
CA LEU A 135 -1.80 5.08 7.46
C LEU A 135 -0.50 4.34 7.14
N ILE A 136 -0.39 3.14 7.64
CA ILE A 136 0.71 2.22 7.37
C ILE A 136 0.16 0.99 6.69
N SER A 137 0.64 0.70 5.48
CA SER A 137 0.26 -0.49 4.71
C SER A 137 1.45 -1.41 4.48
N SER A 138 1.17 -2.62 4.03
CA SER A 138 2.13 -3.50 3.40
C SER A 138 1.45 -4.19 2.21
N ARG A 139 1.86 -3.81 1.02
CA ARG A 139 1.30 -4.33 -0.24
C ARG A 139 2.25 -5.36 -0.85
N TRP A 140 2.56 -6.36 -0.06
CA TRP A 140 3.48 -7.42 -0.48
C TRP A 140 3.03 -8.10 -1.77
N SER A 141 3.97 -8.29 -2.69
CA SER A 141 3.71 -8.87 -4.01
C SER A 141 3.76 -10.42 -4.03
N LYS A 142 3.98 -11.05 -2.86
CA LYS A 142 4.30 -12.48 -2.70
C LYS A 142 5.65 -12.88 -3.33
N ALA A 143 6.52 -11.91 -3.59
CA ALA A 143 7.90 -12.10 -4.02
C ALA A 143 8.86 -11.53 -2.97
N PHE A 144 10.13 -11.99 -2.95
CA PHE A 144 11.11 -11.54 -1.97
C PHE A 144 11.37 -10.03 -2.06
N GLY A 145 11.22 -9.35 -0.92
CA GLY A 145 11.58 -7.94 -0.76
C GLY A 145 10.80 -6.97 -1.64
N ALA A 146 9.71 -7.41 -2.29
CA ALA A 146 8.98 -6.59 -3.23
C ALA A 146 7.57 -6.24 -2.73
N ASN A 147 7.28 -4.96 -2.66
CA ASN A 147 5.95 -4.42 -2.41
C ASN A 147 5.41 -3.70 -3.66
N LYS A 148 4.09 -3.76 -3.85
CA LYS A 148 3.40 -3.04 -4.92
C LYS A 148 3.09 -1.63 -4.45
N VAL A 149 3.97 -0.68 -4.74
CA VAL A 149 3.80 0.72 -4.33
C VAL A 149 2.97 1.48 -5.36
N PHE A 150 1.77 1.90 -4.95
CA PHE A 150 0.82 2.68 -5.75
C PHE A 150 0.44 3.98 -5.05
N SER A 151 -0.72 4.54 -5.44
CA SER A 151 -1.28 5.76 -4.86
C SER A 151 -1.73 5.57 -3.41
N ALA A 152 -1.62 6.64 -2.64
CA ALA A 152 -2.21 6.76 -1.33
C ALA A 152 -3.74 6.71 -1.40
N GLY A 153 -4.35 6.22 -0.33
CA GLY A 153 -5.81 6.27 -0.12
C GLY A 153 -6.23 7.39 0.83
N THR A 154 -5.40 8.41 1.01
CA THR A 154 -5.61 9.53 1.93
C THR A 154 -5.37 10.86 1.22
N GLU A 155 -5.99 11.94 1.70
CA GLU A 155 -5.86 13.29 1.15
C GLU A 155 -5.17 14.27 2.10
N LYS A 156 -5.21 14.02 3.42
CA LYS A 156 -4.74 14.95 4.46
C LYS A 156 -3.62 14.38 5.33
N ILE A 157 -3.53 13.06 5.43
CA ILE A 157 -2.55 12.38 6.28
C ILE A 157 -1.61 11.50 5.45
N PRO A 158 -0.34 11.30 5.88
CA PRO A 158 0.61 10.47 5.16
C PRO A 158 0.17 9.02 5.08
N ASN A 159 0.50 8.37 3.97
CA ASN A 159 0.33 6.94 3.78
C ASN A 159 1.67 6.33 3.36
N VAL A 160 2.20 5.42 4.17
CA VAL A 160 3.49 4.77 3.99
C VAL A 160 3.30 3.27 3.88
N ASP A 161 3.98 2.66 2.93
CA ASP A 161 4.04 1.21 2.77
C ASP A 161 5.34 0.69 3.38
N LEU A 162 5.26 -0.30 4.26
CA LEU A 162 6.40 -0.98 4.86
C LEU A 162 6.63 -2.34 4.20
N ASN A 163 7.88 -2.80 4.21
CA ASN A 163 8.15 -4.19 3.86
C ASN A 163 7.37 -5.14 4.77
N LEU A 164 7.21 -6.38 4.30
CA LEU A 164 6.38 -7.37 4.99
C LEU A 164 6.86 -7.66 6.41
N GLU A 165 8.15 -7.81 6.60
CA GLU A 165 8.77 -8.21 7.87
C GLU A 165 8.55 -7.13 8.94
N ASP A 166 8.79 -5.87 8.61
CA ASP A 166 8.62 -4.75 9.52
C ASP A 166 7.14 -4.50 9.83
N TYR A 167 6.29 -4.58 8.80
CA TYR A 167 4.85 -4.47 8.98
C TYR A 167 4.28 -5.54 9.90
N THR A 168 4.62 -6.81 9.66
CA THR A 168 4.13 -7.91 10.49
C THR A 168 4.73 -7.90 11.90
N MET A 169 5.93 -7.37 12.07
CA MET A 169 6.49 -7.10 13.41
C MET A 169 5.62 -6.08 14.15
N LEU A 170 5.31 -4.92 13.55
CA LEU A 170 4.43 -3.91 14.14
C LEU A 170 3.06 -4.49 14.46
N TYR A 171 2.50 -5.26 13.53
CA TYR A 171 1.20 -5.90 13.73
C TYR A 171 1.18 -6.78 14.98
N ARG A 172 2.23 -7.61 15.17
CA ARG A 172 2.38 -8.44 16.37
C ARG A 172 2.58 -7.62 17.65
N LEU A 173 3.33 -6.50 17.60
CA LEU A 173 3.48 -5.60 18.74
C LEU A 173 2.12 -5.05 19.19
N VAL A 174 1.29 -4.61 18.23
CA VAL A 174 -0.08 -4.12 18.51
C VAL A 174 -0.95 -5.25 19.06
N GLU A 175 -0.93 -6.45 18.46
CA GLU A 175 -1.69 -7.61 18.93
C GLU A 175 -1.34 -8.02 20.38
N ASN A 176 -0.08 -7.83 20.76
CA ASN A 176 0.40 -8.13 22.11
C ASN A 176 0.31 -6.93 23.08
N ASN A 177 -0.46 -5.90 22.74
CA ASN A 177 -0.67 -4.69 23.55
C ASN A 177 0.63 -3.96 23.98
N GLN A 178 1.70 -4.04 23.16
CA GLN A 178 2.98 -3.41 23.46
C GLN A 178 3.04 -1.92 23.06
N LYS A 179 1.94 -1.37 22.52
CA LYS A 179 1.78 0.05 22.17
C LYS A 179 2.99 0.63 21.43
N PRO A 180 3.38 0.09 20.29
CA PRO A 180 4.55 0.58 19.56
C PRO A 180 4.37 2.04 19.17
N ILE A 181 5.47 2.82 19.23
CA ILE A 181 5.54 4.21 18.80
C ILE A 181 6.38 4.29 17.56
N LEU A 182 5.85 4.88 16.49
CA LEU A 182 6.58 5.19 15.27
C LEU A 182 6.88 6.68 15.19
N LYS A 183 8.05 6.99 14.60
CA LYS A 183 8.35 8.30 14.03
C LYS A 183 8.47 8.15 12.52
N VAL A 184 7.65 8.90 11.80
CA VAL A 184 7.60 8.90 10.34
C VAL A 184 7.97 10.27 9.80
N VAL A 185 9.00 10.33 8.98
CA VAL A 185 9.36 11.50 8.17
C VAL A 185 9.14 11.12 6.71
N ALA A 186 8.07 11.60 6.13
CA ALA A 186 7.71 11.38 4.73
C ALA A 186 7.43 12.73 4.07
N THR A 187 8.34 13.17 3.20
CA THR A 187 8.23 14.47 2.53
C THR A 187 7.85 14.30 1.08
N SER A 188 7.04 15.20 0.57
CA SER A 188 6.62 15.25 -0.83
C SER A 188 6.37 16.68 -1.26
N LYS A 189 6.31 16.89 -2.58
CA LYS A 189 6.02 18.17 -3.20
C LYS A 189 4.90 18.01 -4.22
N GLU A 190 3.87 18.83 -4.08
CA GLU A 190 2.80 18.96 -5.06
C GLU A 190 3.21 19.96 -6.13
N HIS A 191 2.96 19.64 -7.41
CA HIS A 191 3.24 20.48 -8.55
C HIS A 191 1.97 21.03 -9.22
N GLY A 192 0.79 20.75 -8.66
CA GLY A 192 -0.48 21.07 -9.28
C GLY A 192 -0.75 20.20 -10.52
N ASP A 193 -1.59 20.69 -11.41
CA ASP A 193 -1.91 19.99 -12.65
C ASP A 193 -0.77 20.10 -13.66
N VAL A 194 -0.23 18.96 -14.08
CA VAL A 194 0.80 18.84 -15.10
C VAL A 194 0.25 18.16 -16.34
N PRO A 195 0.67 18.55 -17.56
CA PRO A 195 0.20 17.90 -18.78
C PRO A 195 0.69 16.46 -18.85
N THR A 196 -0.18 15.59 -19.37
CA THR A 196 0.09 14.16 -19.57
C THR A 196 0.06 13.82 -21.05
N PHE A 197 0.96 12.95 -21.48
CA PHE A 197 1.22 12.68 -22.90
C PHE A 197 1.21 11.20 -23.21
N ASN A 198 0.71 10.86 -24.41
CA ASN A 198 1.03 9.61 -25.08
C ASN A 198 2.16 9.87 -26.10
N THR A 199 3.16 9.02 -26.14
CA THR A 199 4.16 9.04 -27.20
C THR A 199 3.66 8.16 -28.35
N ILE A 200 3.52 8.76 -29.53
CA ILE A 200 3.02 8.10 -30.72
C ILE A 200 4.12 8.10 -31.78
N GLY A 201 4.47 6.92 -32.26
CA GLY A 201 5.28 6.70 -33.47
C GLY A 201 4.40 6.08 -34.56
N MET A 202 4.55 6.49 -35.80
CA MET A 202 3.76 5.98 -36.91
C MET A 202 4.67 5.67 -38.13
N ILE A 203 4.42 4.50 -38.72
CA ILE A 203 4.93 4.15 -40.03
C ILE A 203 3.73 4.12 -40.99
N LYS A 204 3.69 5.00 -41.95
CA LYS A 204 2.58 5.09 -42.90
C LYS A 204 2.62 3.90 -43.88
N GLY A 205 1.48 3.22 -44.03
CA GLY A 205 1.31 2.16 -45.02
C GLY A 205 1.37 2.67 -46.46
N VAL A 206 1.85 1.86 -47.37
CA VAL A 206 1.97 2.20 -48.79
C VAL A 206 0.71 1.83 -49.58
N GLU A 207 0.13 0.66 -49.32
CA GLU A 207 -1.02 0.14 -50.06
C GLU A 207 -2.35 0.65 -49.50
N LYS A 208 -2.44 0.75 -48.15
CA LYS A 208 -3.66 1.15 -47.42
C LYS A 208 -3.30 2.21 -46.38
N PRO A 209 -3.01 3.44 -46.75
CA PRO A 209 -2.48 4.47 -45.87
C PRO A 209 -3.47 4.98 -44.81
N ASP A 210 -4.76 4.66 -44.97
CA ASP A 210 -5.85 5.04 -44.03
C ASP A 210 -6.27 3.91 -43.10
N GLU A 211 -5.68 2.71 -43.24
CA GLU A 211 -5.87 1.62 -42.30
C GLU A 211 -4.73 1.59 -41.28
N TYR A 212 -5.07 1.32 -39.99
CA TYR A 212 -4.10 1.35 -38.90
C TYR A 212 -4.02 0.01 -38.21
N VAL A 213 -2.80 -0.44 -37.97
CA VAL A 213 -2.48 -1.47 -36.97
C VAL A 213 -1.87 -0.76 -35.78
N ILE A 214 -2.52 -0.86 -34.61
CA ILE A 214 -2.09 -0.13 -33.40
C ILE A 214 -1.46 -1.14 -32.43
N LEU A 215 -0.21 -0.86 -32.05
CA LEU A 215 0.48 -1.50 -30.94
C LEU A 215 0.54 -0.47 -29.79
N SER A 216 0.09 -0.86 -28.60
CA SER A 216 0.17 0.03 -27.44
C SER A 216 0.78 -0.70 -26.25
N ALA A 217 1.58 0.03 -25.49
CA ALA A 217 2.20 -0.44 -24.27
C ALA A 217 2.36 0.70 -23.28
N HIS A 218 2.45 0.36 -21.99
CA HIS A 218 2.79 1.33 -20.96
C HIS A 218 4.24 1.78 -21.05
N PHE A 219 4.52 3.06 -20.83
CA PHE A 219 5.85 3.56 -20.48
C PHE A 219 6.10 3.59 -18.98
N ASP A 220 5.04 3.61 -18.19
CA ASP A 220 5.11 3.56 -16.75
C ASP A 220 5.19 2.12 -16.24
N SER A 221 5.64 1.98 -15.00
CA SER A 221 5.64 0.71 -14.26
C SER A 221 5.19 0.95 -12.81
N TRP A 222 5.21 -0.10 -11.99
CA TRP A 222 5.09 0.08 -10.56
C TRP A 222 6.24 0.93 -10.05
N ASP A 223 5.97 1.78 -9.06
CA ASP A 223 6.97 2.66 -8.48
C ASP A 223 8.20 1.88 -8.00
N GLY A 224 9.36 2.21 -8.59
CA GLY A 224 10.61 1.48 -8.39
C GLY A 224 10.75 0.18 -9.19
N GLY A 225 9.73 -0.24 -9.94
CA GLY A 225 9.80 -1.39 -10.84
C GLY A 225 10.53 -1.06 -12.14
N GLN A 226 11.21 -2.06 -12.73
CA GLN A 226 11.95 -1.90 -13.99
C GLN A 226 11.11 -2.19 -15.24
N GLY A 227 9.81 -2.42 -15.10
CA GLY A 227 8.89 -2.68 -16.19
C GLY A 227 7.57 -3.29 -15.72
N LEU A 228 6.57 -3.25 -16.59
CA LEU A 228 5.35 -4.05 -16.46
C LEU A 228 5.51 -5.35 -17.26
N SER A 229 4.91 -6.41 -16.78
CA SER A 229 4.95 -7.76 -17.38
C SER A 229 4.23 -7.86 -18.73
N LEU A 230 4.15 -6.78 -19.52
CA LEU A 230 3.61 -6.79 -20.88
C LEU A 230 4.60 -7.30 -21.93
N ILE A 231 5.79 -7.68 -21.49
CA ILE A 231 6.91 -8.15 -22.31
C ILE A 231 6.70 -9.55 -22.88
N HIS A 232 5.69 -10.28 -22.43
CA HIS A 232 5.41 -11.66 -22.81
C HIS A 232 4.31 -11.82 -23.88
N ILE A 233 4.08 -10.76 -24.66
CA ILE A 233 3.19 -10.85 -25.83
C ILE A 233 3.96 -11.36 -27.04
#